data_9335cd716d4757b2c9a6875d5a032286
#
_entry.id   9335cd716d4757b2c9a6875d5a032286
#
_cell.length_a   1.000
_cell.length_b   1.000
_cell.length_c   1.000
_cell.angle_alpha   90.00
_cell.angle_beta   90.00
_cell.angle_gamma   90.00
#
_symmetry.space_group_name_H-M   'P 1'
#
loop_
_entity.id
_entity.type
_entity.pdbx_description
1 polymer ?
#
loop_
_entity_poly.entity_id
_entity_poly.type
_entity_poly.pdbx_seq_one_letter_code
_entity_poly.pdbx_strand_id
1 'polypeptide(L)'
;MSATRKARRIRILLTNDDGIFANGINAVGAALAADYDVMVVAPEGNQSGSSHSLTLGDILPIREVTMPCGLKGYALRGTPTDCVLVALLDVMKDNPPDIVVSGCNHGPNVGVDVLYSGTVSAALEGLRQGHPSIAVSLDMVHGVQPHHFETAAAVLMEILAEPAFYADLVKAPAILNVNVPNVPLSDVEGVMITKQGFRAYENFVEKQFSPRGRAYYWIAGNSGPHDAKPGSDGYALINNYVSVTPINLDLTCDELLKPLEDRKGLVDRRLAIVTGARGTFGRPATPARRSVKSPVAATSPNSASKARAAASRAVSDHSGSGSEVKAVSATAVRKKLKR
;
A
#
# COMPACT_ATOMS: atom_id res chain seq x y z
N MET A 1 31.17 34.87 5.60
CA MET A 1 30.21 34.45 4.55
C MET A 1 29.84 33.02 4.84
N SER A 2 28.69 32.81 5.41
CA SER A 2 28.18 31.44 5.72
C SER A 2 27.69 30.83 4.41
N ALA A 3 28.37 29.79 3.93
CA ALA A 3 27.91 29.01 2.80
C ALA A 3 26.62 28.32 3.24
N THR A 4 25.50 28.74 2.72
CA THR A 4 24.20 28.05 2.85
C THR A 4 24.38 26.65 2.31
N ARG A 5 24.44 25.66 3.19
CA ARG A 5 24.47 24.23 2.84
C ARG A 5 23.19 23.94 2.05
N LYS A 6 23.31 23.80 0.73
CA LYS A 6 22.17 23.44 -0.14
C LYS A 6 21.54 22.18 0.44
N ALA A 7 20.27 22.24 0.81
CA ALA A 7 19.58 21.07 1.34
C ALA A 7 19.71 19.92 0.34
N ARG A 8 20.03 18.73 0.83
CA ARG A 8 20.10 17.51 0.00
C ARG A 8 18.71 17.24 -0.59
N ARG A 9 18.62 16.99 -1.88
CA ARG A 9 17.37 16.49 -2.48
C ARG A 9 16.99 15.16 -1.84
N ILE A 10 15.69 14.94 -1.61
CA ILE A 10 15.14 13.65 -1.20
C ILE A 10 15.44 12.64 -2.31
N ARG A 11 15.95 11.47 -1.94
CA ARG A 11 16.27 10.40 -2.86
C ARG A 11 15.15 9.38 -2.90
N ILE A 12 14.70 9.03 -4.10
CA ILE A 12 13.61 8.11 -4.34
C ILE A 12 14.12 6.89 -5.10
N LEU A 13 13.81 5.69 -4.60
CA LEU A 13 13.83 4.48 -5.41
C LEU A 13 12.46 4.36 -6.10
N LEU A 14 12.45 4.40 -7.43
CA LEU A 14 11.26 4.20 -8.24
C LEU A 14 11.28 2.82 -8.88
N THR A 15 10.19 2.05 -8.73
CA THR A 15 9.97 0.74 -9.33
C THR A 15 8.52 0.58 -9.79
N ASN A 16 8.16 -0.55 -10.39
CA ASN A 16 6.78 -0.92 -10.76
C ASN A 16 6.68 -2.43 -11.04
N ASP A 17 5.53 -2.92 -11.50
CA ASP A 17 5.35 -4.29 -12.01
C ASP A 17 4.98 -4.34 -13.51
N ASP A 18 4.57 -3.24 -14.13
CA ASP A 18 4.31 -3.18 -15.58
C ASP A 18 5.57 -3.22 -16.46
N GLY A 19 6.74 -3.01 -15.85
CA GLY A 19 8.04 -2.95 -16.51
C GLY A 19 8.56 -1.52 -16.71
N ILE A 20 9.91 -1.38 -16.82
CA ILE A 20 10.62 -0.10 -16.81
C ILE A 20 10.23 0.84 -17.96
N PHE A 21 9.70 0.32 -19.06
CA PHE A 21 9.29 1.09 -20.23
C PHE A 21 7.79 1.43 -20.25
N ALA A 22 7.03 1.01 -19.23
CA ALA A 22 5.60 1.26 -19.14
C ALA A 22 5.27 2.76 -18.98
N ASN A 23 4.10 3.19 -19.46
CA ASN A 23 3.71 4.60 -19.44
C ASN A 23 3.59 5.16 -18.02
N GLY A 24 3.08 4.36 -17.08
CA GLY A 24 2.84 4.81 -15.70
C GLY A 24 4.14 5.19 -14.99
N ILE A 25 5.16 4.32 -15.00
CA ILE A 25 6.45 4.62 -14.35
C ILE A 25 7.17 5.77 -15.07
N ASN A 26 7.00 5.91 -16.38
CA ASN A 26 7.59 7.02 -17.12
C ASN A 26 6.94 8.36 -16.78
N ALA A 27 5.62 8.42 -16.64
CA ALA A 27 4.91 9.64 -16.22
C ALA A 27 5.34 10.06 -14.80
N VAL A 28 5.38 9.11 -13.86
CA VAL A 28 5.85 9.36 -12.49
C VAL A 28 7.33 9.77 -12.48
N GLY A 29 8.18 9.06 -13.22
CA GLY A 29 9.61 9.37 -13.30
C GLY A 29 9.88 10.78 -13.84
N ALA A 30 9.17 11.18 -14.90
CA ALA A 30 9.28 12.53 -15.46
C ALA A 30 8.90 13.63 -14.44
N ALA A 31 7.81 13.42 -13.69
CA ALA A 31 7.36 14.36 -12.68
C ALA A 31 8.36 14.47 -11.50
N LEU A 32 8.84 13.33 -11.00
CA LEU A 32 9.77 13.28 -9.87
C LEU A 32 11.14 13.89 -10.19
N ALA A 33 11.63 13.75 -11.43
CA ALA A 33 13.00 14.17 -11.81
C ALA A 33 13.26 15.66 -11.62
N ALA A 34 12.21 16.51 -11.60
CA ALA A 34 12.34 17.94 -11.41
C ALA A 34 12.86 18.30 -10.01
N ASP A 35 12.32 17.64 -8.96
CA ASP A 35 12.51 18.05 -7.57
C ASP A 35 13.28 17.03 -6.72
N TYR A 36 13.34 15.77 -7.17
CA TYR A 36 13.90 14.64 -6.42
C TYR A 36 15.14 14.04 -7.11
N ASP A 37 15.95 13.32 -6.33
CA ASP A 37 17.05 12.47 -6.82
C ASP A 37 16.47 11.06 -7.05
N VAL A 38 16.20 10.69 -8.31
CA VAL A 38 15.46 9.47 -8.66
C VAL A 38 16.40 8.40 -9.19
N MET A 39 16.42 7.25 -8.51
CA MET A 39 17.01 6.01 -9.02
C MET A 39 15.87 5.08 -9.45
N VAL A 40 15.96 4.55 -10.66
CA VAL A 40 14.96 3.60 -11.17
C VAL A 40 15.58 2.21 -11.25
N VAL A 41 14.94 1.25 -10.58
CA VAL A 41 15.23 -0.19 -10.72
C VAL A 41 13.89 -0.89 -10.86
N ALA A 42 13.59 -1.43 -12.04
CA ALA A 42 12.28 -1.99 -12.33
C ALA A 42 12.39 -3.24 -13.22
N PRO A 43 11.38 -4.10 -13.26
CA PRO A 43 11.37 -5.27 -14.12
C PRO A 43 11.58 -4.91 -15.59
N GLU A 44 12.29 -5.78 -16.31
CA GLU A 44 12.51 -5.61 -17.76
C GLU A 44 11.19 -5.66 -18.54
N GLY A 45 10.22 -6.43 -18.10
CA GLY A 45 8.89 -6.58 -18.69
C GLY A 45 7.81 -6.73 -17.64
N ASN A 46 6.56 -6.86 -18.10
CA ASN A 46 5.38 -6.97 -17.24
C ASN A 46 5.46 -8.18 -16.29
N GLN A 47 5.18 -7.93 -15.01
CA GLN A 47 5.13 -8.87 -13.89
C GLN A 47 3.79 -8.81 -13.16
N SER A 48 2.70 -8.40 -13.85
CA SER A 48 1.36 -8.32 -13.25
C SER A 48 0.94 -9.65 -12.61
N GLY A 49 0.37 -9.60 -11.43
CA GLY A 49 -0.05 -10.78 -10.70
C GLY A 49 1.10 -11.57 -10.06
N SER A 50 2.33 -11.01 -10.01
CA SER A 50 3.48 -11.67 -9.37
C SER A 50 3.39 -11.75 -7.86
N SER A 51 2.46 -11.03 -7.24
CA SER A 51 2.35 -11.01 -5.78
C SER A 51 3.66 -10.59 -5.11
N HIS A 52 3.90 -10.96 -3.86
CA HIS A 52 5.17 -10.71 -3.16
C HIS A 52 6.18 -11.85 -3.40
N SER A 53 6.34 -12.26 -4.68
CA SER A 53 7.25 -13.34 -5.04
C SER A 53 8.70 -12.88 -5.12
N LEU A 54 9.61 -13.78 -4.74
CA LEU A 54 11.05 -13.59 -4.74
C LEU A 54 11.72 -14.68 -5.56
N THR A 55 12.67 -14.31 -6.43
CA THR A 55 13.46 -15.24 -7.21
C THR A 55 14.60 -15.78 -6.36
N LEU A 56 14.48 -17.05 -5.94
CA LEU A 56 15.51 -17.76 -5.20
C LEU A 56 16.13 -18.88 -6.04
N GLY A 57 17.46 -18.94 -6.06
CA GLY A 57 18.18 -20.01 -6.73
C GLY A 57 18.31 -19.88 -8.25
N ASP A 58 17.93 -18.74 -8.81
CA ASP A 58 18.13 -18.39 -10.22
C ASP A 58 18.87 -17.06 -10.33
N ILE A 59 19.44 -16.78 -11.52
CA ILE A 59 20.17 -15.55 -11.79
C ILE A 59 19.21 -14.41 -12.14
N LEU A 60 19.57 -13.18 -11.75
CA LEU A 60 18.83 -11.96 -12.02
C LEU A 60 19.65 -11.04 -12.93
N PRO A 61 19.60 -11.21 -14.27
CA PRO A 61 20.28 -10.30 -15.18
C PRO A 61 19.77 -8.86 -15.02
N ILE A 62 20.73 -7.92 -14.97
CA ILE A 62 20.46 -6.49 -14.85
C ILE A 62 21.20 -5.72 -15.94
N ARG A 63 20.59 -4.69 -16.48
CA ARG A 63 21.22 -3.80 -17.47
C ARG A 63 20.80 -2.35 -17.28
N GLU A 64 21.72 -1.44 -17.54
CA GLU A 64 21.40 -0.01 -17.61
C GLU A 64 20.54 0.28 -18.85
N VAL A 65 19.57 1.17 -18.69
CA VAL A 65 18.70 1.64 -19.76
C VAL A 65 18.44 3.12 -19.64
N THR A 66 18.10 3.76 -20.76
CA THR A 66 17.49 5.08 -20.77
C THR A 66 16.00 4.92 -21.02
N MET A 67 15.19 5.43 -20.09
CA MET A 67 13.74 5.38 -20.16
C MET A 67 13.20 6.40 -21.17
N PRO A 68 11.97 6.24 -21.70
CA PRO A 68 11.32 7.23 -22.55
C PRO A 68 11.25 8.64 -21.95
N CYS A 69 11.11 8.76 -20.62
CA CYS A 69 11.14 10.05 -19.92
C CYS A 69 12.54 10.68 -19.79
N GLY A 70 13.59 10.02 -20.30
CA GLY A 70 14.97 10.49 -20.27
C GLY A 70 15.76 10.11 -19.01
N LEU A 71 15.15 9.54 -17.98
CA LEU A 71 15.86 9.04 -16.82
C LEU A 71 16.71 7.82 -17.19
N LYS A 72 17.88 7.70 -16.55
CA LYS A 72 18.65 6.44 -16.53
C LYS A 72 18.13 5.56 -15.39
N GLY A 73 18.13 4.26 -15.63
CA GLY A 73 17.71 3.28 -14.64
C GLY A 73 18.22 1.88 -14.99
N TYR A 74 17.84 0.94 -14.18
CA TYR A 74 18.22 -0.47 -14.32
C TYR A 74 17.00 -1.33 -14.62
N ALA A 75 17.04 -2.05 -15.74
CA ALA A 75 16.07 -3.08 -16.07
C ALA A 75 16.56 -4.42 -15.51
N LEU A 76 15.79 -5.01 -14.61
CA LEU A 76 16.08 -6.29 -13.98
C LEU A 76 15.17 -7.37 -14.55
N ARG A 77 15.74 -8.53 -14.90
CA ARG A 77 14.95 -9.71 -15.26
C ARG A 77 14.52 -10.46 -14.00
N GLY A 78 13.58 -9.87 -13.28
CA GLY A 78 13.08 -10.36 -11.99
C GLY A 78 11.72 -9.78 -11.67
N THR A 79 11.21 -10.10 -10.48
CA THR A 79 9.96 -9.56 -9.94
C THR A 79 10.14 -8.12 -9.42
N PRO A 80 9.07 -7.38 -9.14
CA PRO A 80 9.16 -6.09 -8.46
C PRO A 80 9.86 -6.16 -7.09
N THR A 81 9.64 -7.23 -6.34
CA THR A 81 10.31 -7.52 -5.07
C THR A 81 11.83 -7.67 -5.26
N ASP A 82 12.25 -8.42 -6.29
CA ASP A 82 13.66 -8.58 -6.65
C ASP A 82 14.30 -7.23 -6.98
N CYS A 83 13.58 -6.36 -7.72
CA CYS A 83 14.05 -5.03 -8.09
C CYS A 83 14.33 -4.17 -6.86
N VAL A 84 13.43 -4.16 -5.86
CA VAL A 84 13.63 -3.43 -4.61
C VAL A 84 14.82 -3.98 -3.83
N LEU A 85 14.94 -5.31 -3.71
CA LEU A 85 16.07 -5.93 -3.01
C LEU A 85 17.40 -5.62 -3.66
N VAL A 86 17.53 -5.79 -4.98
CA VAL A 86 18.76 -5.48 -5.71
C VAL A 86 19.08 -4.00 -5.60
N ALA A 87 18.07 -3.12 -5.70
CA ALA A 87 18.27 -1.69 -5.53
C ALA A 87 18.83 -1.34 -4.16
N LEU A 88 18.23 -1.83 -3.09
CA LEU A 88 18.59 -1.46 -1.72
C LEU A 88 19.88 -2.11 -1.23
N LEU A 89 20.14 -3.36 -1.62
CA LEU A 89 21.26 -4.14 -1.11
C LEU A 89 22.54 -3.98 -1.95
N ASP A 90 22.44 -3.47 -3.19
CA ASP A 90 23.57 -3.30 -4.10
C ASP A 90 23.60 -1.91 -4.75
N VAL A 91 22.69 -1.58 -5.66
CA VAL A 91 22.72 -0.36 -6.50
C VAL A 91 22.76 0.92 -5.67
N MET A 92 21.99 0.99 -4.58
CA MET A 92 21.88 2.16 -3.69
C MET A 92 22.48 1.92 -2.31
N LYS A 93 23.25 0.85 -2.11
CA LYS A 93 23.82 0.44 -0.82
C LYS A 93 24.55 1.57 -0.09
N ASP A 94 25.38 2.31 -0.80
CA ASP A 94 26.18 3.40 -0.22
C ASP A 94 25.40 4.71 -0.06
N ASN A 95 24.28 4.81 -0.74
CA ASN A 95 23.43 5.98 -0.75
C ASN A 95 21.93 5.54 -0.79
N PRO A 96 21.39 5.02 0.30
CA PRO A 96 20.03 4.47 0.33
C PRO A 96 18.99 5.55 0.03
N PRO A 97 17.80 5.16 -0.47
CA PRO A 97 16.71 6.09 -0.70
C PRO A 97 16.10 6.56 0.62
N ASP A 98 15.51 7.74 0.59
CA ASP A 98 14.69 8.26 1.68
C ASP A 98 13.29 7.65 1.66
N ILE A 99 12.82 7.28 0.46
CA ILE A 99 11.49 6.70 0.23
C ILE A 99 11.51 5.77 -0.99
N VAL A 100 10.71 4.72 -0.96
CA VAL A 100 10.45 3.82 -2.09
C VAL A 100 9.08 4.15 -2.68
N VAL A 101 9.03 4.34 -3.99
CA VAL A 101 7.80 4.55 -4.76
C VAL A 101 7.65 3.41 -5.75
N SER A 102 6.51 2.74 -5.72
CA SER A 102 6.16 1.68 -6.67
C SER A 102 4.95 2.09 -7.51
N GLY A 103 5.08 2.10 -8.81
CA GLY A 103 4.03 2.48 -9.76
C GLY A 103 4.51 3.53 -10.79
N CYS A 104 3.61 4.22 -11.51
CA CYS A 104 2.14 4.09 -11.42
C CYS A 104 1.66 2.81 -12.13
N ASN A 105 0.89 1.98 -11.44
CA ASN A 105 0.34 0.75 -11.98
C ASN A 105 -0.77 1.02 -13.00
N HIS A 106 -0.85 0.13 -13.98
CA HIS A 106 -1.92 0.10 -14.99
C HIS A 106 -3.13 -0.69 -14.47
N GLY A 107 -3.97 -0.06 -13.68
CA GLY A 107 -5.15 -0.62 -13.03
C GLY A 107 -5.10 -0.42 -11.51
N PRO A 108 -6.25 -0.43 -10.85
CA PRO A 108 -6.33 -0.18 -9.42
C PRO A 108 -5.86 -1.40 -8.62
N ASN A 109 -5.31 -1.13 -7.44
CA ASN A 109 -4.96 -2.14 -6.45
C ASN A 109 -5.82 -1.92 -5.19
N VAL A 110 -7.07 -2.35 -5.24
CA VAL A 110 -8.10 -2.15 -4.21
C VAL A 110 -8.61 -3.48 -3.65
N GLY A 111 -9.13 -3.46 -2.45
CA GLY A 111 -9.69 -4.64 -1.82
C GLY A 111 -8.68 -5.79 -1.78
N VAL A 112 -9.13 -6.98 -2.14
CA VAL A 112 -8.30 -8.21 -2.14
C VAL A 112 -7.25 -8.25 -3.25
N ASP A 113 -7.31 -7.36 -4.25
CA ASP A 113 -6.33 -7.28 -5.35
C ASP A 113 -4.91 -6.98 -4.83
N VAL A 114 -4.82 -6.29 -3.70
CA VAL A 114 -3.59 -6.02 -2.96
C VAL A 114 -2.73 -7.28 -2.77
N LEU A 115 -3.34 -8.45 -2.56
CA LEU A 115 -2.64 -9.72 -2.33
C LEU A 115 -1.95 -10.26 -3.60
N TYR A 116 -2.41 -9.86 -4.78
CA TYR A 116 -1.84 -10.28 -6.07
C TYR A 116 -0.93 -9.22 -6.70
N SER A 117 -0.95 -8.00 -6.17
CA SER A 117 -0.28 -6.84 -6.75
C SER A 117 1.24 -6.89 -6.57
N GLY A 118 1.96 -6.84 -7.68
CA GLY A 118 3.41 -6.64 -7.69
C GLY A 118 3.78 -5.22 -7.25
N THR A 119 2.96 -4.22 -7.61
CA THR A 119 3.15 -2.81 -7.22
C THR A 119 3.08 -2.64 -5.70
N VAL A 120 2.03 -3.16 -5.05
CA VAL A 120 1.89 -3.09 -3.59
C VAL A 120 2.98 -3.88 -2.89
N SER A 121 3.31 -5.06 -3.43
CA SER A 121 4.35 -5.92 -2.86
C SER A 121 5.74 -5.29 -2.91
N ALA A 122 6.08 -4.57 -3.98
CA ALA A 122 7.34 -3.82 -4.03
C ALA A 122 7.42 -2.73 -2.96
N ALA A 123 6.32 -2.01 -2.71
CA ALA A 123 6.26 -1.03 -1.62
C ALA A 123 6.36 -1.71 -0.24
N LEU A 124 5.69 -2.85 -0.04
CA LEU A 124 5.80 -3.66 1.19
C LEU A 124 7.22 -4.19 1.38
N GLU A 125 7.94 -4.54 0.31
CA GLU A 125 9.35 -4.93 0.40
C GLU A 125 10.23 -3.76 0.85
N GLY A 126 10.01 -2.54 0.31
CA GLY A 126 10.69 -1.34 0.76
C GLY A 126 10.48 -1.09 2.26
N LEU A 127 9.25 -1.23 2.74
CA LEU A 127 8.90 -1.14 4.16
C LEU A 127 9.63 -2.22 4.99
N ARG A 128 9.65 -3.47 4.52
CA ARG A 128 10.34 -4.58 5.18
C ARG A 128 11.84 -4.31 5.32
N GLN A 129 12.43 -3.59 4.38
CA GLN A 129 13.83 -3.13 4.41
C GLN A 129 14.04 -1.86 5.25
N GLY A 130 12.99 -1.31 5.87
CA GLY A 130 13.08 -0.16 6.77
C GLY A 130 12.92 1.20 6.08
N HIS A 131 12.40 1.26 4.86
CA HIS A 131 12.18 2.49 4.12
C HIS A 131 10.69 2.86 4.07
N PRO A 132 10.31 4.12 4.30
CA PRO A 132 8.97 4.61 3.98
C PRO A 132 8.63 4.25 2.54
N SER A 133 7.41 3.81 2.28
CA SER A 133 7.06 3.30 0.95
C SER A 133 5.64 3.67 0.54
N ILE A 134 5.47 3.98 -0.74
CA ILE A 134 4.19 4.35 -1.36
C ILE A 134 3.99 3.49 -2.60
N ALA A 135 2.83 2.86 -2.72
CA ALA A 135 2.33 2.23 -3.95
C ALA A 135 1.33 3.18 -4.63
N VAL A 136 1.47 3.39 -5.94
CA VAL A 136 0.58 4.27 -6.73
C VAL A 136 -0.01 3.51 -7.89
N SER A 137 -1.33 3.63 -8.07
CA SER A 137 -2.09 2.94 -9.11
C SER A 137 -3.11 3.89 -9.75
N LEU A 138 -3.34 3.75 -11.05
CA LEU A 138 -4.38 4.47 -11.78
C LEU A 138 -5.57 3.53 -12.02
N ASP A 139 -6.79 3.95 -11.65
CA ASP A 139 -8.03 3.19 -11.85
C ASP A 139 -8.46 3.21 -13.32
N MET A 140 -7.71 2.53 -14.15
CA MET A 140 -7.96 2.46 -15.57
C MET A 140 -8.48 1.07 -16.00
N VAL A 141 -9.25 1.06 -17.06
CA VAL A 141 -9.67 -0.16 -17.74
C VAL A 141 -8.82 -0.36 -18.99
N HIS A 142 -8.22 -1.54 -19.14
CA HIS A 142 -7.41 -1.85 -20.31
C HIS A 142 -8.21 -1.66 -21.61
N GLY A 143 -7.58 -1.00 -22.60
CA GLY A 143 -8.20 -0.74 -23.89
C GLY A 143 -9.16 0.45 -23.92
N VAL A 144 -9.43 1.10 -22.81
CA VAL A 144 -10.25 2.33 -22.73
C VAL A 144 -9.33 3.54 -22.56
N GLN A 145 -9.41 4.50 -23.48
CA GLN A 145 -8.63 5.74 -23.48
C GLN A 145 -9.53 6.93 -23.12
N PRO A 146 -8.98 8.05 -22.60
CA PRO A 146 -7.57 8.31 -22.27
C PRO A 146 -7.14 7.69 -20.94
N HIS A 147 -5.82 7.57 -20.73
CA HIS A 147 -5.23 7.20 -19.43
C HIS A 147 -4.52 8.42 -18.83
N HIS A 148 -4.99 8.88 -17.69
CA HIS A 148 -4.51 10.08 -17.01
C HIS A 148 -3.37 9.79 -16.01
N PHE A 149 -2.24 9.22 -16.51
CA PHE A 149 -1.06 8.98 -15.67
C PHE A 149 -0.46 10.27 -15.11
N GLU A 150 -0.65 11.40 -15.82
CA GLU A 150 -0.26 12.74 -15.34
C GLU A 150 -1.03 13.14 -14.08
N THR A 151 -2.30 12.73 -13.94
CA THR A 151 -3.08 12.95 -12.73
C THR A 151 -2.49 12.15 -11.57
N ALA A 152 -2.14 10.87 -11.78
CA ALA A 152 -1.52 10.05 -10.76
C ALA A 152 -0.14 10.58 -10.34
N ALA A 153 0.65 11.07 -11.31
CA ALA A 153 1.94 11.69 -11.03
C ALA A 153 1.78 12.99 -10.22
N ALA A 154 0.82 13.86 -10.58
CA ALA A 154 0.54 15.08 -9.84
C ALA A 154 0.10 14.80 -8.40
N VAL A 155 -0.81 13.85 -8.19
CA VAL A 155 -1.24 13.42 -6.84
C VAL A 155 -0.06 12.92 -6.01
N LEU A 156 0.84 12.11 -6.59
CA LEU A 156 2.04 11.66 -5.89
C LEU A 156 2.95 12.83 -5.50
N MET A 157 3.14 13.81 -6.39
CA MET A 157 3.94 15.00 -6.11
C MET A 157 3.39 15.79 -4.93
N GLU A 158 2.06 15.97 -4.82
CA GLU A 158 1.43 16.64 -3.68
C GLU A 158 1.61 15.85 -2.37
N ILE A 159 1.50 14.51 -2.41
CA ILE A 159 1.78 13.65 -1.25
C ILE A 159 3.24 13.81 -0.79
N LEU A 160 4.19 13.81 -1.72
CA LEU A 160 5.62 13.93 -1.40
C LEU A 160 6.02 15.34 -0.96
N ALA A 161 5.30 16.38 -1.41
CA ALA A 161 5.50 17.76 -0.98
C ALA A 161 5.11 18.00 0.49
N GLU A 162 4.32 17.09 1.09
CA GLU A 162 3.88 17.18 2.49
C GLU A 162 4.52 16.06 3.34
N PRO A 163 5.74 16.26 3.87
CA PRO A 163 6.45 15.23 4.64
C PRO A 163 5.67 14.73 5.86
N ALA A 164 4.81 15.56 6.46
CA ALA A 164 3.99 15.16 7.58
C ALA A 164 3.01 14.04 7.22
N PHE A 165 2.62 13.94 5.94
CA PHE A 165 1.69 12.94 5.46
C PHE A 165 2.25 11.51 5.48
N TYR A 166 3.57 11.36 5.33
CA TYR A 166 4.24 10.05 5.33
C TYR A 166 5.27 9.86 6.45
N ALA A 167 5.47 10.86 7.32
CA ALA A 167 6.44 10.79 8.42
C ALA A 167 6.14 9.67 9.41
N ASP A 168 4.88 9.31 9.60
CA ASP A 168 4.45 8.28 10.53
C ASP A 168 4.59 6.85 9.98
N LEU A 169 4.86 6.69 8.67
CA LEU A 169 5.11 5.37 8.06
C LEU A 169 6.35 4.67 8.64
N VAL A 170 7.30 5.45 9.15
CA VAL A 170 8.49 4.90 9.84
C VAL A 170 8.13 4.37 11.23
N LYS A 171 7.12 4.96 11.88
CA LYS A 171 6.70 4.60 13.24
C LYS A 171 5.65 3.49 13.26
N ALA A 172 4.71 3.53 12.31
CA ALA A 172 3.74 2.48 12.08
C ALA A 172 4.20 1.67 10.84
N PRO A 173 4.46 0.35 10.95
CA PRO A 173 5.00 -0.44 9.85
C PRO A 173 3.97 -0.61 8.73
N ALA A 174 3.65 0.48 8.05
CA ALA A 174 2.66 0.55 6.98
C ALA A 174 3.21 1.29 5.76
N ILE A 175 2.68 0.94 4.59
CA ILE A 175 2.83 1.68 3.34
C ILE A 175 1.58 2.52 3.09
N LEU A 176 1.67 3.53 2.22
CA LEU A 176 0.49 4.14 1.61
C LEU A 176 0.18 3.44 0.29
N ASN A 177 -1.00 2.84 0.20
CA ASN A 177 -1.54 2.34 -1.06
C ASN A 177 -2.46 3.42 -1.65
N VAL A 178 -1.99 4.10 -2.68
CA VAL A 178 -2.65 5.25 -3.32
C VAL A 178 -3.27 4.78 -4.63
N ASN A 179 -4.59 4.87 -4.74
CA ASN A 179 -5.31 4.61 -5.97
C ASN A 179 -5.94 5.91 -6.47
N VAL A 180 -5.68 6.26 -7.72
CA VAL A 180 -6.09 7.53 -8.35
C VAL A 180 -7.16 7.24 -9.39
N PRO A 181 -8.31 7.94 -9.38
CA PRO A 181 -9.33 7.77 -10.41
C PRO A 181 -8.77 8.21 -11.78
N ASN A 182 -9.16 7.51 -12.86
CA ASN A 182 -8.70 7.80 -14.21
C ASN A 182 -9.49 8.96 -14.84
N VAL A 183 -9.32 10.14 -14.28
CA VAL A 183 -9.95 11.38 -14.74
C VAL A 183 -8.90 12.49 -14.85
N PRO A 184 -9.17 13.57 -15.60
CA PRO A 184 -8.33 14.79 -15.55
C PRO A 184 -8.18 15.28 -14.11
N LEU A 185 -7.06 15.90 -13.78
CA LEU A 185 -6.79 16.40 -12.42
C LEU A 185 -7.87 17.37 -11.92
N SER A 186 -8.48 18.14 -12.82
CA SER A 186 -9.59 19.07 -12.50
C SER A 186 -10.86 18.38 -12.00
N ASP A 187 -11.03 17.08 -12.29
CA ASP A 187 -12.23 16.31 -12.01
C ASP A 187 -12.02 15.38 -10.78
N VAL A 188 -10.85 15.48 -10.14
CA VAL A 188 -10.56 14.81 -8.88
C VAL A 188 -11.23 15.59 -7.75
N GLU A 189 -12.14 14.95 -7.01
CA GLU A 189 -12.94 15.56 -5.94
C GLU A 189 -12.14 15.78 -4.64
N GLY A 190 -10.95 15.17 -4.50
CA GLY A 190 -10.09 15.28 -3.32
C GLY A 190 -9.47 13.96 -2.91
N VAL A 191 -9.05 13.88 -1.63
CA VAL A 191 -8.39 12.69 -1.06
C VAL A 191 -9.28 12.10 0.04
N MET A 192 -9.45 10.78 0.03
CA MET A 192 -10.10 10.02 1.10
C MET A 192 -9.10 9.06 1.76
N ILE A 193 -9.02 9.08 3.09
CA ILE A 193 -8.34 8.03 3.84
C ILE A 193 -9.31 6.87 3.97
N THR A 194 -8.93 5.71 3.47
CA THR A 194 -9.83 4.59 3.23
C THR A 194 -9.40 3.33 3.96
N LYS A 195 -10.33 2.39 4.04
CA LYS A 195 -10.06 1.00 4.41
C LYS A 195 -10.08 0.14 3.14
N GLN A 196 -9.31 -0.94 3.19
CA GLN A 196 -9.37 -1.98 2.18
C GLN A 196 -10.80 -2.52 2.06
N GLY A 197 -11.37 -2.39 0.86
CA GLY A 197 -12.70 -2.88 0.54
C GLY A 197 -12.71 -4.35 0.13
N PHE A 198 -13.77 -4.73 -0.56
CA PHE A 198 -13.91 -6.05 -1.15
C PHE A 198 -14.21 -5.90 -2.64
N ARG A 199 -13.53 -6.67 -3.50
CA ARG A 199 -13.83 -6.74 -4.92
C ARG A 199 -14.14 -8.18 -5.29
N ALA A 200 -15.35 -8.39 -5.83
CA ALA A 200 -15.72 -9.69 -6.33
C ALA A 200 -15.15 -9.90 -7.74
N TYR A 201 -14.67 -11.11 -8.00
CA TYR A 201 -14.26 -11.54 -9.34
C TYR A 201 -15.13 -12.71 -9.76
N GLU A 202 -15.65 -12.65 -10.98
CA GLU A 202 -16.22 -13.81 -11.64
C GLU A 202 -15.10 -14.53 -12.36
N ASN A 203 -14.32 -15.31 -11.60
CA ASN A 203 -13.22 -16.07 -12.16
C ASN A 203 -13.73 -17.28 -12.92
N PHE A 204 -13.21 -17.52 -14.12
CA PHE A 204 -13.42 -18.76 -14.85
C PHE A 204 -12.11 -19.26 -15.45
N VAL A 205 -12.09 -20.55 -15.73
CA VAL A 205 -10.96 -21.21 -16.37
C VAL A 205 -11.43 -21.75 -17.71
N GLU A 206 -10.81 -21.27 -18.78
CA GLU A 206 -11.04 -21.76 -20.13
C GLU A 206 -9.98 -22.80 -20.50
N LYS A 207 -10.42 -24.00 -20.83
CA LYS A 207 -9.55 -25.08 -21.30
C LYS A 207 -9.51 -25.09 -22.83
N GLN A 208 -8.31 -25.03 -23.38
CA GLN A 208 -8.08 -25.15 -24.82
C GLN A 208 -7.05 -26.25 -25.13
N PHE A 209 -6.88 -26.56 -26.40
CA PHE A 209 -5.90 -27.55 -26.86
C PHE A 209 -4.99 -26.95 -27.92
N SER A 210 -3.69 -27.21 -27.80
CA SER A 210 -2.73 -26.88 -28.84
C SER A 210 -2.99 -27.71 -30.10
N PRO A 211 -2.44 -27.31 -31.27
CA PRO A 211 -2.55 -28.11 -32.51
C PRO A 211 -2.04 -29.55 -32.39
N ARG A 212 -1.20 -29.82 -31.38
CA ARG A 212 -0.69 -31.18 -31.07
C ARG A 212 -1.48 -31.90 -29.98
N GLY A 213 -2.69 -31.45 -29.64
CA GLY A 213 -3.58 -32.06 -28.67
C GLY A 213 -3.19 -31.88 -27.19
N ARG A 214 -2.21 -31.05 -26.87
CA ARG A 214 -1.86 -30.74 -25.47
C ARG A 214 -2.83 -29.71 -24.89
N ALA A 215 -3.46 -30.06 -23.77
CA ALA A 215 -4.34 -29.14 -23.07
C ALA A 215 -3.55 -27.98 -22.42
N TYR A 216 -4.12 -26.79 -22.47
CA TYR A 216 -3.67 -25.63 -21.71
C TYR A 216 -4.89 -24.86 -21.20
N TYR A 217 -4.68 -24.01 -20.19
CA TYR A 217 -5.74 -23.30 -19.52
C TYR A 217 -5.46 -21.81 -19.51
N TRP A 218 -6.49 -21.03 -19.74
CA TRP A 218 -6.51 -19.62 -19.46
C TRP A 218 -7.26 -19.39 -18.16
N ILE A 219 -6.65 -18.67 -17.22
CA ILE A 219 -7.35 -18.11 -16.07
C ILE A 219 -7.83 -16.74 -16.51
N ALA A 220 -9.12 -16.56 -16.52
CA ALA A 220 -9.77 -15.32 -16.90
C ALA A 220 -10.82 -14.95 -15.84
N GLY A 221 -11.24 -13.72 -15.85
CA GLY A 221 -12.25 -13.23 -14.93
C GLY A 221 -12.67 -11.83 -15.34
N ASN A 222 -13.92 -11.52 -15.05
CA ASN A 222 -14.38 -10.15 -15.10
C ASN A 222 -14.20 -9.56 -13.70
N SER A 223 -13.44 -8.47 -13.60
CA SER A 223 -13.46 -7.67 -12.38
C SER A 223 -14.86 -7.11 -12.19
N GLY A 224 -15.49 -7.44 -11.08
CA GLY A 224 -16.73 -6.82 -10.66
C GLY A 224 -16.55 -5.33 -10.41
N PRO A 225 -17.65 -4.61 -10.17
CA PRO A 225 -17.59 -3.21 -9.77
C PRO A 225 -16.77 -3.04 -8.48
N HIS A 226 -16.25 -1.86 -8.28
CA HIS A 226 -15.65 -1.49 -7.00
C HIS A 226 -16.65 -1.62 -5.84
N ASP A 227 -16.15 -1.87 -4.64
CA ASP A 227 -16.96 -1.86 -3.42
C ASP A 227 -17.55 -0.46 -3.20
N ALA A 228 -18.88 -0.39 -3.20
CA ALA A 228 -19.62 0.86 -2.98
C ALA A 228 -19.83 1.20 -1.48
N LYS A 229 -19.23 0.43 -0.57
CA LYS A 229 -19.35 0.67 0.87
C LYS A 229 -18.64 1.98 1.25
N PRO A 230 -19.33 2.96 1.85
CA PRO A 230 -18.70 4.20 2.28
C PRO A 230 -17.46 3.98 3.14
N GLY A 231 -16.37 4.66 2.78
CA GLY A 231 -15.07 4.55 3.46
C GLY A 231 -14.17 3.44 2.95
N SER A 232 -14.60 2.63 1.97
CA SER A 232 -13.72 1.69 1.25
C SER A 232 -12.90 2.41 0.17
N ASP A 233 -11.80 1.77 -0.23
CA ASP A 233 -10.94 2.20 -1.33
C ASP A 233 -11.70 2.25 -2.67
N GLY A 234 -12.54 1.24 -2.94
CA GLY A 234 -13.40 1.22 -4.11
C GLY A 234 -14.45 2.33 -4.12
N TYR A 235 -15.05 2.65 -2.96
CA TYR A 235 -16.00 3.75 -2.85
C TYR A 235 -15.38 5.11 -3.22
N ALA A 236 -14.13 5.36 -2.80
CA ALA A 236 -13.41 6.58 -3.14
C ALA A 236 -13.29 6.73 -4.67
N LEU A 237 -12.86 5.68 -5.36
CA LEU A 237 -12.68 5.69 -6.82
C LEU A 237 -13.98 5.91 -7.59
N ILE A 238 -15.09 5.26 -7.17
CA ILE A 238 -16.44 5.46 -7.76
C ILE A 238 -16.86 6.92 -7.73
N ASN A 239 -16.41 7.66 -6.71
CA ASN A 239 -16.77 9.06 -6.49
C ASN A 239 -15.66 10.04 -6.88
N ASN A 240 -14.72 9.64 -7.73
CA ASN A 240 -13.59 10.43 -8.22
C ASN A 240 -12.67 10.97 -7.12
N TYR A 241 -12.62 10.34 -5.95
CA TYR A 241 -11.63 10.66 -4.92
C TYR A 241 -10.38 9.80 -5.07
N VAL A 242 -9.23 10.39 -4.78
CA VAL A 242 -8.02 9.63 -4.54
C VAL A 242 -8.19 8.81 -3.27
N SER A 243 -8.01 7.49 -3.38
CA SER A 243 -8.02 6.59 -2.23
C SER A 243 -6.62 6.47 -1.65
N VAL A 244 -6.45 6.71 -0.35
CA VAL A 244 -5.21 6.45 0.38
C VAL A 244 -5.50 5.47 1.51
N THR A 245 -5.03 4.23 1.34
CA THR A 245 -5.21 3.13 2.30
C THR A 245 -3.88 2.79 2.95
N PRO A 246 -3.71 2.96 4.27
CA PRO A 246 -2.52 2.43 4.95
C PRO A 246 -2.62 0.90 5.04
N ILE A 247 -1.56 0.20 4.56
CA ILE A 247 -1.47 -1.26 4.55
C ILE A 247 -0.20 -1.68 5.27
N ASN A 248 -0.31 -2.65 6.19
CA ASN A 248 0.81 -3.20 6.93
C ASN A 248 1.17 -4.63 6.47
N LEU A 249 2.28 -5.15 7.00
CA LEU A 249 2.75 -6.53 6.75
C LEU A 249 2.09 -7.57 7.66
N ASP A 250 1.45 -7.13 8.75
CA ASP A 250 0.83 -8.05 9.70
C ASP A 250 -0.59 -8.42 9.23
N LEU A 251 -0.75 -9.67 8.82
CA LEU A 251 -2.01 -10.27 8.38
C LEU A 251 -2.71 -11.05 9.49
N THR A 252 -2.26 -10.92 10.75
CA THR A 252 -2.86 -11.61 11.89
C THR A 252 -4.29 -11.15 12.11
N CYS A 253 -5.21 -12.10 12.27
CA CYS A 253 -6.58 -11.83 12.70
C CYS A 253 -6.64 -11.79 14.21
N ASP A 254 -6.47 -10.63 14.81
CA ASP A 254 -6.41 -10.43 16.26
C ASP A 254 -7.67 -10.92 16.98
N GLU A 255 -8.85 -10.79 16.33
CA GLU A 255 -10.12 -11.24 16.89
C GLU A 255 -10.17 -12.75 17.16
N LEU A 256 -9.36 -13.55 16.42
CA LEU A 256 -9.31 -15.00 16.58
C LEU A 256 -8.25 -15.48 17.56
N LEU A 257 -7.28 -14.65 17.94
CA LEU A 257 -6.18 -15.09 18.83
C LEU A 257 -6.70 -15.63 20.16
N LYS A 258 -7.53 -14.85 20.85
CA LYS A 258 -8.08 -15.28 22.14
C LYS A 258 -9.02 -16.49 22.04
N PRO A 259 -10.01 -16.55 21.12
CA PRO A 259 -10.82 -17.74 20.91
C PRO A 259 -10.01 -19.02 20.63
N LEU A 260 -8.91 -18.92 19.87
CA LEU A 260 -8.05 -20.07 19.59
C LEU A 260 -7.22 -20.47 20.82
N GLU A 261 -6.67 -19.51 21.58
CA GLU A 261 -5.95 -19.76 22.82
C GLU A 261 -6.84 -20.49 23.83
N ASP A 262 -8.09 -20.05 23.99
CA ASP A 262 -9.06 -20.68 24.90
C ASP A 262 -9.38 -22.14 24.49
N ARG A 263 -9.20 -22.51 23.22
CA ARG A 263 -9.50 -23.84 22.67
C ARG A 263 -8.25 -24.71 22.43
N LYS A 264 -7.05 -24.18 22.57
CA LYS A 264 -5.79 -24.94 22.27
C LYS A 264 -5.68 -26.25 23.02
N GLY A 265 -6.18 -26.34 24.26
CA GLY A 265 -6.19 -27.57 25.05
C GLY A 265 -6.93 -28.75 24.42
N LEU A 266 -7.77 -28.51 23.41
CA LEU A 266 -8.40 -29.58 22.61
C LEU A 266 -7.36 -30.27 21.71
N VAL A 267 -6.44 -29.48 21.12
CA VAL A 267 -5.36 -29.99 20.26
C VAL A 267 -4.25 -30.60 21.12
N ASP A 268 -3.87 -29.94 22.22
CA ASP A 268 -2.82 -30.42 23.15
C ASP A 268 -3.11 -31.83 23.64
N ARG A 269 -4.35 -32.12 24.03
CA ARG A 269 -4.77 -33.47 24.46
C ARG A 269 -4.62 -34.50 23.34
N ARG A 270 -4.94 -34.16 22.09
CA ARG A 270 -4.80 -35.06 20.94
C ARG A 270 -3.34 -35.31 20.63
N LEU A 271 -2.51 -34.25 20.65
CA LEU A 271 -1.07 -34.36 20.43
C LEU A 271 -0.43 -35.26 21.49
N ALA A 272 -0.80 -35.12 22.76
CA ALA A 272 -0.31 -35.98 23.84
C ALA A 272 -0.62 -37.47 23.60
N ILE A 273 -1.80 -37.80 23.05
CA ILE A 273 -2.19 -39.17 22.69
C ILE A 273 -1.30 -39.70 21.55
N VAL A 274 -1.12 -38.90 20.48
CA VAL A 274 -0.36 -39.32 19.30
C VAL A 274 1.12 -39.49 19.58
N THR A 275 1.70 -38.61 20.41
CA THR A 275 3.13 -38.63 20.74
C THR A 275 3.49 -39.59 21.88
N GLY A 276 2.51 -40.21 22.53
CA GLY A 276 2.74 -41.03 23.72
C GLY A 276 3.28 -40.25 24.92
N ALA A 277 3.28 -38.92 24.82
CA ALA A 277 3.75 -38.04 25.87
C ALA A 277 2.74 -38.06 27.03
N ARG A 278 3.07 -38.77 28.10
CA ARG A 278 2.32 -38.68 29.36
C ARG A 278 2.48 -37.26 29.93
N GLY A 279 1.48 -36.46 29.68
CA GLY A 279 1.06 -35.28 30.39
C GLY A 279 2.13 -34.40 31.03
N THR A 280 2.84 -33.60 30.27
CA THR A 280 3.43 -32.36 30.74
C THR A 280 3.49 -31.33 29.63
N PHE A 281 2.37 -31.04 28.96
CA PHE A 281 2.20 -29.72 28.39
C PHE A 281 1.81 -28.81 29.56
N GLY A 282 2.84 -28.45 30.35
CA GLY A 282 2.70 -27.54 31.46
C GLY A 282 2.16 -26.18 30.98
N ARG A 283 1.39 -25.52 31.85
CA ARG A 283 1.09 -24.10 31.76
C ARG A 283 2.35 -23.38 31.26
N PRO A 284 2.27 -22.52 30.25
CA PRO A 284 3.40 -21.65 29.90
C PRO A 284 3.79 -20.93 31.17
N ALA A 285 5.06 -21.06 31.56
CA ALA A 285 5.62 -20.32 32.69
C ALA A 285 5.30 -18.85 32.41
N THR A 286 4.57 -18.21 33.29
CA THR A 286 4.36 -16.76 33.27
C THR A 286 5.73 -16.14 33.10
N PRO A 287 6.00 -15.35 32.05
CA PRO A 287 7.31 -14.77 31.86
C PRO A 287 7.65 -14.00 33.14
N ALA A 288 8.72 -14.39 33.80
CA ALA A 288 9.21 -13.70 34.99
C ALA A 288 9.36 -12.22 34.61
N ARG A 289 8.62 -11.37 35.30
CA ARG A 289 8.69 -9.92 35.16
C ARG A 289 10.16 -9.53 35.34
N ARG A 290 10.88 -9.33 34.24
CA ARG A 290 12.22 -8.75 34.29
C ARG A 290 12.05 -7.39 34.95
N SER A 291 12.51 -7.29 36.18
CA SER A 291 12.66 -6.02 36.86
C SER A 291 13.68 -5.17 36.06
N VAL A 292 13.16 -4.25 35.28
CA VAL A 292 13.98 -3.20 34.70
C VAL A 292 14.43 -2.34 35.89
N LYS A 293 15.69 -2.47 36.29
CA LYS A 293 16.32 -1.55 37.22
C LYS A 293 16.33 -0.18 36.56
N SER A 294 15.54 0.74 37.10
CA SER A 294 15.59 2.16 36.75
C SER A 294 17.00 2.71 37.00
N PRO A 295 17.56 3.51 36.09
CA PRO A 295 18.78 4.25 36.40
C PRO A 295 18.48 5.32 37.46
N VAL A 296 19.40 5.38 38.38
CA VAL A 296 19.48 6.25 39.55
C VAL A 296 19.19 7.71 39.20
N ALA A 297 18.30 8.31 39.98
CA ALA A 297 18.01 9.73 39.99
C ALA A 297 19.22 10.56 40.42
N ALA A 298 19.57 11.58 39.65
CA ALA A 298 20.41 12.67 40.11
C ALA A 298 19.51 13.82 40.57
N THR A 299 19.70 14.15 41.81
CA THR A 299 19.31 15.25 42.67
C THR A 299 18.79 16.54 42.05
N SER A 300 17.66 16.99 42.62
CA SER A 300 17.08 18.34 42.60
C SER A 300 17.94 19.40 43.38
N PRO A 301 17.66 20.73 43.31
CA PRO A 301 16.65 21.25 44.26
C PRO A 301 15.77 22.43 43.77
N ASN A 302 14.60 22.47 44.44
CA ASN A 302 13.82 23.59 44.92
C ASN A 302 13.28 24.68 43.98
N SER A 303 11.99 24.88 43.91
CA SER A 303 11.25 25.81 44.77
C SER A 303 9.74 25.88 44.42
N ALA A 304 8.97 25.83 45.45
CA ALA A 304 7.62 26.21 45.79
C ALA A 304 6.84 27.14 44.84
N SER A 305 5.55 26.90 44.56
CA SER A 305 4.41 27.41 45.32
C SER A 305 3.07 27.27 44.57
N LYS A 306 2.11 26.73 45.25
CA LYS A 306 0.69 27.12 45.44
C LYS A 306 -0.11 27.73 44.26
N ALA A 307 -1.24 27.07 43.94
CA ALA A 307 -2.63 27.48 44.20
C ALA A 307 -3.60 26.68 43.30
N ARG A 308 -4.44 25.85 43.88
CA ARG A 308 -5.91 25.95 44.20
C ARG A 308 -6.78 26.37 42.99
N ALA A 309 -7.55 25.39 42.47
CA ALA A 309 -8.97 25.09 42.81
C ALA A 309 -10.01 26.02 42.19
N ALA A 310 -11.00 25.40 41.63
CA ALA A 310 -12.45 25.68 41.65
C ALA A 310 -13.06 25.56 40.25
N ALA A 311 -13.84 24.57 40.06
CA ALA A 311 -15.33 24.47 40.15
C ALA A 311 -16.02 24.82 38.82
N SER A 312 -16.63 23.88 38.17
CA SER A 312 -18.02 23.40 38.25
C SER A 312 -19.06 24.25 37.50
N ARG A 313 -19.83 23.51 36.70
CA ARG A 313 -21.27 23.70 36.36
C ARG A 313 -21.70 24.74 35.33
N ALA A 314 -22.41 24.25 34.32
CA ALA A 314 -23.83 24.40 33.96
C ALA A 314 -23.98 24.04 32.48
N VAL A 315 -24.73 23.01 32.09
CA VAL A 315 -26.17 22.78 32.00
C VAL A 315 -26.87 23.73 31.00
N SER A 316 -27.51 23.06 30.09
CA SER A 316 -28.82 23.22 29.44
C SER A 316 -28.89 23.79 28.02
N ASP A 317 -29.46 22.92 27.23
CA ASP A 317 -30.57 23.11 26.27
C ASP A 317 -30.52 24.23 25.23
N HIS A 318 -30.59 23.82 23.96
CA HIS A 318 -31.72 24.28 23.14
C HIS A 318 -31.96 23.35 21.94
N SER A 319 -33.21 22.96 21.86
CA SER A 319 -33.93 22.24 20.84
C SER A 319 -34.12 23.03 19.54
N GLY A 320 -34.19 22.31 18.43
CA GLY A 320 -35.21 22.62 17.43
C GLY A 320 -34.71 23.17 16.10
N SER A 321 -34.80 22.41 15.07
CA SER A 321 -35.70 22.59 13.94
C SER A 321 -35.18 21.80 12.72
N GLY A 322 -36.06 20.99 12.18
CA GLY A 322 -35.89 20.17 11.01
C GLY A 322 -35.88 20.98 9.71
N SER A 323 -35.23 20.43 8.72
CA SER A 323 -35.58 20.69 7.34
C SER A 323 -35.42 19.41 6.53
N GLU A 324 -36.55 18.98 6.00
CA GLU A 324 -36.72 17.91 5.01
C GLU A 324 -35.84 18.14 3.78
N VAL A 325 -35.10 17.12 3.35
CA VAL A 325 -34.55 17.04 2.02
C VAL A 325 -35.27 15.90 1.29
N LYS A 326 -36.02 16.32 0.27
CA LYS A 326 -36.78 15.46 -0.64
C LYS A 326 -35.90 14.49 -1.39
N ALA A 327 -36.25 13.22 -1.33
CA ALA A 327 -35.74 12.17 -2.22
C ALA A 327 -36.18 12.44 -3.66
N VAL A 328 -35.23 12.51 -4.59
CA VAL A 328 -35.48 12.50 -6.04
C VAL A 328 -35.24 11.08 -6.56
N SER A 329 -36.30 10.51 -7.11
CA SER A 329 -36.43 9.16 -7.63
C SER A 329 -35.55 8.91 -8.86
N ALA A 330 -34.85 7.79 -8.86
CA ALA A 330 -34.02 7.25 -9.94
C ALA A 330 -34.89 6.57 -11.02
N THR A 331 -35.59 7.35 -11.88
CA THR A 331 -36.37 6.77 -13.00
C THR A 331 -36.15 7.46 -14.36
N ALA A 332 -35.09 8.21 -14.55
CA ALA A 332 -34.93 9.00 -15.79
C ALA A 332 -33.73 8.63 -16.69
N VAL A 333 -32.99 7.55 -16.48
CA VAL A 333 -31.79 7.23 -17.30
C VAL A 333 -31.97 6.00 -18.22
N ARG A 334 -33.14 5.40 -18.33
CA ARG A 334 -33.37 4.19 -19.17
C ARG A 334 -33.93 4.45 -20.58
N LYS A 335 -33.81 5.64 -21.16
CA LYS A 335 -34.44 5.92 -22.48
C LYS A 335 -33.54 6.54 -23.56
N LYS A 336 -32.22 6.36 -23.52
CA LYS A 336 -31.32 6.90 -24.57
C LYS A 336 -30.28 5.95 -25.15
N LEU A 337 -30.50 4.66 -25.09
CA LEU A 337 -29.64 3.67 -25.77
C LEU A 337 -30.50 2.67 -26.56
N LYS A 338 -31.28 3.19 -27.52
CA LYS A 338 -31.82 2.48 -28.69
C LYS A 338 -32.14 3.50 -29.75
N ARG A 339 -31.12 3.88 -30.52
CA ARG A 339 -31.20 4.25 -31.95
C ARG A 339 -29.81 4.17 -32.55
#